data_79d00d306c468806d355538a15cc5904
#
_entry.id   79d00d306c468806d355538a15cc5904
#
_cell.length_a   1.000
_cell.length_b   1.000
_cell.length_c   1.000
_cell.angle_alpha   90.00
_cell.angle_beta   90.00
_cell.angle_gamma   90.00
#
_symmetry.space_group_name_H-M   'P 1'
#
loop_
_entity.id
_entity.type
_entity.pdbx_description
1 polymer ?
#
loop_
_entity_poly.entity_id
_entity_poly.type
_entity_poly.pdbx_seq_one_letter_code
_entity_poly.pdbx_strand_id
1 'polypeptide(L)'
;MKIACWSGPRNISTALMRSWSSRIDTFVSDEPFYAYYLKEKKLKHPMYEEIINHYPNTYDAVANSITGEIPQSKKIWYQKHMAHHLINLEDIEWIKGFHNCFLIRHPKDVINSYIKKNGISPSFEEMKSAVNLKSKSPGQTR
;
A
#
# COMPACT_ATOMS: atom_id res chain seq x y z
N MET A 1 8.58 -3.41 15.54
CA MET A 1 9.12 -2.87 14.25
C MET A 1 7.97 -2.72 13.26
N LYS A 2 7.84 -1.57 12.60
CA LYS A 2 6.84 -1.35 11.55
C LYS A 2 7.51 -1.31 10.18
N ILE A 3 6.98 -2.06 9.23
CA ILE A 3 7.49 -2.16 7.86
C ILE A 3 6.38 -1.69 6.91
N ALA A 4 6.65 -0.69 6.08
CA ALA A 4 5.78 -0.27 5.00
C ALA A 4 6.36 -0.76 3.66
N CYS A 5 5.67 -1.70 3.03
CA CYS A 5 6.05 -2.24 1.73
C CYS A 5 5.21 -1.58 0.62
N TRP A 6 5.86 -0.74 -0.16
CA TRP A 6 5.26 0.03 -1.24
C TRP A 6 5.41 -0.68 -2.57
N SER A 7 4.33 -0.81 -3.29
CA SER A 7 4.34 -1.43 -4.62
C SER A 7 3.39 -0.75 -5.59
N GLY A 8 3.65 -0.91 -6.88
CA GLY A 8 2.66 -0.73 -7.91
C GLY A 8 1.82 -2.01 -8.11
N PRO A 9 0.83 -1.98 -9.00
CA PRO A 9 0.04 -3.17 -9.31
C PRO A 9 0.91 -4.29 -9.91
N ARG A 10 0.53 -5.54 -9.66
CA ARG A 10 1.17 -6.75 -10.21
C ARG A 10 2.65 -6.98 -9.85
N ASN A 11 3.09 -6.47 -8.69
CA ASN A 11 4.46 -6.61 -8.18
C ASN A 11 4.63 -7.75 -7.15
N ILE A 12 3.73 -8.75 -7.14
CA ILE A 12 3.81 -9.92 -6.23
C ILE A 12 3.66 -9.54 -4.73
N SER A 13 3.25 -8.32 -4.43
CA SER A 13 3.15 -7.79 -3.06
C SER A 13 2.23 -8.61 -2.15
N THR A 14 1.14 -9.17 -2.68
CA THR A 14 0.21 -10.02 -1.91
C THR A 14 0.87 -11.35 -1.50
N ALA A 15 1.66 -11.98 -2.38
CA ALA A 15 2.38 -13.21 -2.03
C ALA A 15 3.43 -12.93 -0.94
N LEU A 16 4.15 -11.80 -1.05
CA LEU A 16 5.11 -11.38 -0.04
C LEU A 16 4.41 -11.09 1.31
N MET A 17 3.28 -10.39 1.31
CA MET A 17 2.50 -10.15 2.52
C MET A 17 2.04 -11.46 3.17
N ARG A 18 1.57 -12.44 2.40
CA ARG A 18 1.20 -13.76 2.92
C ARG A 18 2.39 -14.50 3.54
N SER A 19 3.57 -14.38 2.95
CA SER A 19 4.81 -14.91 3.54
C SER A 19 5.12 -14.26 4.89
N TRP A 20 4.91 -12.95 5.04
CA TRP A 20 5.02 -12.28 6.34
C TRP A 20 3.94 -12.74 7.33
N SER A 21 2.70 -12.97 6.88
CA SER A 21 1.60 -13.41 7.73
C SER A 21 1.77 -14.83 8.30
N SER A 22 2.62 -15.66 7.68
CA SER A 22 2.92 -17.00 8.19
C SER A 22 3.82 -17.00 9.43
N ARG A 23 4.42 -15.87 9.78
CA ARG A 23 5.26 -15.71 10.97
C ARG A 23 4.40 -15.49 12.21
N ILE A 24 4.73 -16.18 13.29
CA ILE A 24 4.01 -16.08 14.56
C ILE A 24 4.16 -14.69 15.22
N ASP A 25 5.23 -13.97 14.94
CA ASP A 25 5.57 -12.68 15.53
C ASP A 25 5.13 -11.47 14.69
N THR A 26 4.41 -11.69 13.59
CA THR A 26 4.04 -10.63 12.64
C THR A 26 2.53 -10.45 12.56
N PHE A 27 2.08 -9.19 12.60
CA PHE A 27 0.77 -8.76 12.16
C PHE A 27 0.88 -8.16 10.75
N VAL A 28 -0.12 -8.39 9.90
CA VAL A 28 -0.13 -7.84 8.53
C VAL A 28 -1.36 -6.98 8.29
N SER A 29 -1.20 -5.89 7.53
CA SER A 29 -2.30 -5.08 6.99
C SER A 29 -2.19 -5.03 5.47
N ASP A 30 -3.32 -5.23 4.80
CA ASP A 30 -3.42 -5.18 3.34
C ASP A 30 -4.09 -3.89 2.90
N GLU A 31 -3.36 -3.08 2.16
CA GLU A 31 -3.82 -1.86 1.49
C GLU A 31 -4.64 -0.90 2.38
N PRO A 32 -4.09 -0.43 3.54
CA PRO A 32 -4.87 0.35 4.51
C PRO A 32 -5.52 1.62 3.91
N PHE A 33 -4.92 2.23 2.90
CA PHE A 33 -5.46 3.42 2.21
C PHE A 33 -6.48 3.12 1.12
N TYR A 34 -6.91 1.85 0.95
CA TYR A 34 -7.82 1.51 -0.15
C TYR A 34 -9.19 2.16 -0.05
N ALA A 35 -9.82 2.16 1.13
CA ALA A 35 -11.11 2.80 1.35
C ALA A 35 -11.05 4.32 1.10
N TYR A 36 -10.00 4.98 1.61
CA TYR A 36 -9.72 6.39 1.32
C TYR A 36 -9.60 6.65 -0.18
N TYR A 37 -8.79 5.85 -0.89
CA TYR A 37 -8.59 5.97 -2.33
C TYR A 37 -9.90 5.82 -3.12
N LEU A 38 -10.73 4.82 -2.80
CA LEU A 38 -12.02 4.61 -3.45
C LEU A 38 -12.94 5.82 -3.29
N LYS A 39 -13.01 6.38 -2.07
CA LYS A 39 -13.83 7.53 -1.74
C LYS A 39 -13.38 8.79 -2.46
N GLU A 40 -12.10 9.13 -2.40
CA GLU A 40 -11.55 10.34 -3.01
C GLU A 40 -11.63 10.31 -4.54
N LYS A 41 -11.38 9.17 -5.15
CA LYS A 41 -11.45 8.98 -6.60
C LYS A 41 -12.87 8.70 -7.10
N LYS A 42 -13.85 8.56 -6.19
CA LYS A 42 -15.25 8.24 -6.53
C LYS A 42 -15.37 7.03 -7.46
N LEU A 43 -14.55 6.00 -7.19
CA LEU A 43 -14.49 4.82 -8.03
C LEU A 43 -15.69 3.91 -7.75
N LYS A 44 -16.39 3.48 -8.81
CA LYS A 44 -17.43 2.46 -8.70
C LYS A 44 -16.78 1.10 -8.44
N HIS A 45 -17.02 0.54 -7.28
CA HIS A 45 -16.57 -0.81 -6.90
C HIS A 45 -17.78 -1.63 -6.44
N PRO A 46 -17.89 -2.91 -6.79
CA PRO A 46 -19.04 -3.75 -6.40
C PRO A 46 -19.35 -3.75 -4.91
N MET A 47 -18.32 -3.64 -4.06
CA MET A 47 -18.44 -3.62 -2.59
C MET A 47 -18.14 -2.23 -1.99
N TYR A 48 -18.36 -1.16 -2.74
CA TYR A 48 -17.98 0.20 -2.32
C TYR A 48 -18.56 0.57 -0.95
N GLU A 49 -19.88 0.45 -0.77
CA GLU A 49 -20.57 0.83 0.47
C GLU A 49 -20.08 0.00 1.67
N GLU A 50 -19.87 -1.30 1.47
CA GLU A 50 -19.35 -2.18 2.51
C GLU A 50 -17.93 -1.78 2.92
N ILE A 51 -17.05 -1.51 1.96
CA ILE A 51 -15.67 -1.09 2.22
C ILE A 51 -15.64 0.24 2.96
N ILE A 52 -16.40 1.26 2.50
CA ILE A 52 -16.41 2.59 3.10
C ILE A 52 -16.99 2.57 4.52
N ASN A 53 -17.96 1.70 4.81
CA ASN A 53 -18.56 1.61 6.12
C ASN A 53 -17.74 0.83 7.14
N HIS A 54 -16.86 -0.10 6.70
CA HIS A 54 -16.10 -0.96 7.58
C HIS A 54 -14.66 -0.50 7.82
N TYR A 55 -14.09 0.32 6.94
CA TYR A 55 -12.69 0.73 7.02
C TYR A 55 -12.54 2.26 7.18
N PRO A 56 -11.47 2.72 7.84
CA PRO A 56 -11.13 4.14 7.84
C PRO A 56 -11.03 4.67 6.41
N ASN A 57 -11.75 5.75 6.12
CA ASN A 57 -11.91 6.27 4.76
C ASN A 57 -11.55 7.75 4.61
N THR A 58 -10.88 8.33 5.61
CA THR A 58 -10.23 9.64 5.53
C THR A 58 -8.73 9.46 5.73
N TYR A 59 -7.93 10.35 5.14
CA TYR A 59 -6.48 10.27 5.23
C TYR A 59 -6.00 10.17 6.68
N ASP A 60 -6.44 11.10 7.55
CA ASP A 60 -6.02 11.16 8.95
C ASP A 60 -6.43 9.91 9.74
N ALA A 61 -7.66 9.43 9.52
CA ALA A 61 -8.12 8.21 10.20
C ALA A 61 -7.28 6.99 9.82
N VAL A 62 -6.90 6.86 8.55
CA VAL A 62 -6.01 5.78 8.10
C VAL A 62 -4.62 5.98 8.68
N ALA A 63 -4.01 7.17 8.53
CA ALA A 63 -2.67 7.46 9.03
C ALA A 63 -2.56 7.18 10.54
N ASN A 64 -3.54 7.64 11.33
CA ASN A 64 -3.60 7.36 12.76
C ASN A 64 -3.72 5.86 13.07
N SER A 65 -4.53 5.12 12.30
CA SER A 65 -4.73 3.69 12.53
C SER A 65 -3.46 2.86 12.29
N ILE A 66 -2.65 3.23 11.29
CA ILE A 66 -1.44 2.49 10.91
C ILE A 66 -0.18 2.92 11.67
N THR A 67 -0.20 4.08 12.31
CA THR A 67 0.94 4.58 13.11
C THR A 67 0.85 4.23 14.58
N GLY A 68 -0.29 3.75 15.05
CA GLY A 68 -0.55 3.32 16.41
C GLY A 68 0.30 2.14 16.90
N GLU A 69 -0.08 1.54 18.02
CA GLU A 69 0.59 0.34 18.54
C GLU A 69 0.47 -0.86 17.60
N ILE A 70 1.45 -1.75 17.66
CA ILE A 70 1.43 -2.96 16.83
C ILE A 70 0.32 -3.88 17.34
N PRO A 71 -0.65 -4.26 16.49
CA PRO A 71 -1.79 -5.06 16.91
C PRO A 71 -1.38 -6.43 17.47
N GLN A 72 -2.24 -6.99 18.34
CA GLN A 72 -2.11 -8.32 18.92
C GLN A 72 -0.78 -8.55 19.65
N SER A 73 -0.15 -7.50 20.18
CA SER A 73 1.14 -7.57 20.88
C SER A 73 2.25 -8.26 20.05
N LYS A 74 2.14 -8.21 18.72
CA LYS A 74 3.17 -8.74 17.83
C LYS A 74 4.44 -7.89 17.85
N LYS A 75 5.56 -8.45 17.39
CA LYS A 75 6.83 -7.72 17.31
C LYS A 75 6.99 -6.94 16.02
N ILE A 76 6.36 -7.40 14.96
CA ILE A 76 6.45 -6.85 13.62
C ILE A 76 5.03 -6.52 13.12
N TRP A 77 4.89 -5.34 12.52
CA TRP A 77 3.72 -4.97 11.74
C TRP A 77 4.13 -4.74 10.30
N TYR A 78 3.80 -5.67 9.43
CA TYR A 78 4.03 -5.56 8.00
C TYR A 78 2.79 -4.99 7.33
N GLN A 79 2.93 -3.86 6.66
CA GLN A 79 1.87 -3.16 5.96
C GLN A 79 2.17 -3.17 4.45
N LYS A 80 1.30 -3.80 3.68
CA LYS A 80 1.34 -3.74 2.23
C LYS A 80 0.61 -2.50 1.75
N HIS A 81 1.29 -1.63 1.02
CA HIS A 81 0.74 -0.41 0.47
C HIS A 81 0.78 -0.41 -1.05
N MET A 82 -0.32 0.06 -1.66
CA MET A 82 -0.32 0.43 -3.07
C MET A 82 0.01 1.92 -3.17
N ALA A 83 1.10 2.24 -3.86
CA ALA A 83 1.62 3.61 -3.89
C ALA A 83 0.63 4.63 -4.47
N HIS A 84 -0.22 4.22 -5.42
CA HIS A 84 -1.24 5.08 -6.02
C HIS A 84 -2.46 5.34 -5.10
N HIS A 85 -2.59 4.63 -3.98
CA HIS A 85 -3.64 4.93 -2.99
C HIS A 85 -3.33 6.20 -2.16
N LEU A 86 -2.06 6.63 -2.11
CA LEU A 86 -1.69 7.93 -1.55
C LEU A 86 -1.87 9.03 -2.61
N ILE A 87 -3.02 9.66 -2.60
CA ILE A 87 -3.38 10.70 -3.58
C ILE A 87 -2.63 11.99 -3.29
N ASN A 88 -2.56 12.38 -2.02
CA ASN A 88 -1.82 13.55 -1.56
C ASN A 88 -0.49 13.11 -0.93
N LEU A 89 0.63 13.58 -1.49
CA LEU A 89 1.98 13.29 -1.00
C LEU A 89 2.58 14.45 -0.18
N GLU A 90 1.80 15.46 0.18
CA GLU A 90 2.30 16.62 0.93
C GLU A 90 2.45 16.31 2.43
N ASP A 91 1.61 15.46 2.97
CA ASP A 91 1.61 15.09 4.39
C ASP A 91 1.94 13.61 4.61
N ILE A 92 3.18 13.22 4.32
CA ILE A 92 3.66 11.84 4.49
C ILE A 92 4.73 11.70 5.59
N GLU A 93 4.81 12.64 6.51
CA GLU A 93 5.81 12.62 7.59
C GLU A 93 5.77 11.34 8.44
N TRP A 94 4.60 10.75 8.61
CA TRP A 94 4.43 9.49 9.35
C TRP A 94 5.25 8.32 8.76
N ILE A 95 5.57 8.35 7.46
CA ILE A 95 6.38 7.33 6.78
C ILE A 95 7.78 7.20 7.43
N LYS A 96 8.30 8.28 8.00
CA LYS A 96 9.62 8.28 8.66
C LYS A 96 9.69 7.33 9.87
N GLY A 97 8.55 7.03 10.48
CA GLY A 97 8.44 6.07 11.58
C GLY A 97 8.48 4.59 11.16
N PHE A 98 8.62 4.30 9.87
CA PHE A 98 8.60 2.96 9.30
C PHE A 98 9.93 2.57 8.65
N HIS A 99 10.19 1.27 8.63
CA HIS A 99 11.14 0.68 7.70
C HIS A 99 10.48 0.59 6.32
N ASN A 100 10.82 1.51 5.44
CA ASN A 100 10.21 1.58 4.11
C ASN A 100 10.95 0.68 3.12
N CYS A 101 10.22 -0.19 2.44
CA CYS A 101 10.74 -0.98 1.34
C CYS A 101 9.87 -0.80 0.09
N PHE A 102 10.50 -0.89 -1.08
CA PHE A 102 9.84 -0.71 -2.36
C PHE A 102 9.99 -1.96 -3.19
N LEU A 103 8.86 -2.58 -3.52
CA LEU A 103 8.83 -3.75 -4.37
C LEU A 103 8.74 -3.30 -5.83
N ILE A 104 9.82 -3.57 -6.58
CA ILE A 104 9.97 -3.18 -7.97
C ILE A 104 10.03 -4.44 -8.83
N ARG A 105 9.31 -4.44 -9.93
CA ARG A 105 9.33 -5.47 -10.95
C ARG A 105 9.64 -4.85 -12.31
N HIS A 106 10.25 -5.61 -13.21
CA HIS A 106 10.53 -5.12 -14.56
C HIS A 106 9.23 -4.65 -15.24
N PRO A 107 9.18 -3.45 -15.83
CA PRO A 107 7.93 -2.86 -16.37
C PRO A 107 7.20 -3.76 -17.38
N LYS A 108 7.93 -4.42 -18.27
CA LYS A 108 7.37 -5.38 -19.25
C LYS A 108 6.59 -6.50 -18.55
N ASP A 109 7.11 -7.03 -17.44
CA ASP A 109 6.46 -8.12 -16.71
C ASP A 109 5.23 -7.64 -15.94
N VAL A 110 5.26 -6.39 -15.44
CA VAL A 110 4.11 -5.75 -14.81
C VAL A 110 2.99 -5.58 -15.84
N ILE A 111 3.28 -4.99 -17.00
CA ILE A 111 2.31 -4.76 -18.07
C ILE A 111 1.71 -6.08 -18.55
N ASN A 112 2.53 -7.06 -18.87
CA ASN A 112 2.07 -8.38 -19.31
C ASN A 112 1.15 -9.05 -18.27
N SER A 113 1.53 -8.99 -17.01
CA SER A 113 0.73 -9.54 -15.91
C SER A 113 -0.58 -8.78 -15.70
N TYR A 114 -0.59 -7.47 -15.90
CA TYR A 114 -1.76 -6.63 -15.77
C TYR A 114 -2.76 -6.90 -16.90
N ILE A 115 -2.29 -6.90 -18.15
CA ILE A 115 -3.10 -7.20 -19.33
C ILE A 115 -3.71 -8.61 -19.23
N LYS A 116 -2.91 -9.60 -18.82
CA LYS A 116 -3.40 -10.98 -18.66
C LYS A 116 -4.55 -11.09 -17.66
N LYS A 117 -4.55 -10.26 -16.62
CA LYS A 117 -5.60 -10.29 -15.60
C LYS A 117 -6.81 -9.44 -15.98
N ASN A 118 -6.60 -8.23 -16.50
CA ASN A 118 -7.62 -7.21 -16.63
C ASN A 118 -8.08 -6.98 -18.08
N GLY A 119 -7.36 -7.54 -19.07
CA GLY A 119 -7.64 -7.34 -20.50
C GLY A 119 -7.22 -5.96 -21.05
N ILE A 120 -6.73 -5.06 -20.19
CA ILE A 120 -6.33 -3.68 -20.54
C ILE A 120 -4.97 -3.37 -19.94
N SER A 121 -4.25 -2.38 -20.51
CA SER A 121 -3.00 -1.88 -19.95
C SER A 121 -3.23 -1.05 -18.67
N PRO A 122 -2.27 -1.05 -17.70
CA PRO A 122 -2.36 -0.18 -16.54
C PRO A 122 -2.28 1.30 -16.97
N SER A 123 -2.94 2.17 -16.20
CA SER A 123 -2.82 3.60 -16.41
C SER A 123 -1.42 4.10 -16.07
N PHE A 124 -1.03 5.23 -16.66
CA PHE A 124 0.25 5.88 -16.37
C PHE A 124 0.36 6.26 -14.89
N GLU A 125 -0.72 6.70 -14.26
CA GLU A 125 -0.77 7.08 -12.84
C GLU A 125 -0.53 5.89 -11.91
N GLU A 126 -1.08 4.72 -12.20
CA GLU A 126 -0.83 3.51 -11.42
C GLU A 126 0.65 3.09 -11.44
N MET A 127 1.34 3.32 -12.56
CA MET A 127 2.77 2.99 -12.67
C MET A 127 3.68 4.07 -12.07
N LYS A 128 3.34 5.35 -12.24
CA LYS A 128 4.16 6.50 -11.83
C LYS A 128 4.18 6.72 -10.32
N SER A 129 3.10 6.45 -9.63
CA SER A 129 2.94 6.74 -8.21
C SER A 129 4.00 6.06 -7.32
N ALA A 130 4.40 4.84 -7.64
CA ALA A 130 5.44 4.13 -6.90
C ALA A 130 6.81 4.82 -6.99
N VAL A 131 7.14 5.41 -8.15
CA VAL A 131 8.38 6.15 -8.36
C VAL A 131 8.39 7.46 -7.58
N ASN A 132 7.29 8.20 -7.62
CA ASN A 132 7.16 9.48 -6.91
C ASN A 132 7.27 9.30 -5.40
N LEU A 133 6.69 8.25 -4.84
CA LEU A 133 6.78 7.96 -3.42
C LEU A 133 8.23 7.65 -2.99
N LYS A 134 8.96 6.86 -3.79
CA LYS A 134 10.38 6.55 -3.52
C LYS A 134 11.23 7.83 -3.47
N SER A 135 10.98 8.80 -4.33
CA SER A 135 11.74 10.06 -4.36
C SER A 135 11.50 10.96 -3.15
N LYS A 136 10.34 10.84 -2.50
CA LYS A 136 9.96 11.61 -1.30
C LYS A 136 10.28 10.89 0.01
N SER A 137 10.54 9.59 -0.03
CA SER A 137 10.94 8.83 1.16
C SER A 137 12.36 9.22 1.57
N PRO A 138 12.64 9.52 2.87
CA PRO A 138 13.98 9.81 3.32
C PRO A 138 14.88 8.61 3.02
N GLY A 139 15.98 8.86 2.31
CA GLY A 139 16.93 7.82 1.98
C GLY A 139 17.42 7.13 3.27
N GLN A 140 17.22 5.84 3.36
CA GLN A 140 18.02 5.06 4.29
C GLN A 140 19.43 5.08 3.74
N THR A 141 20.30 5.89 4.34
CA THR A 141 21.74 5.76 4.20
C THR A 141 22.11 4.33 4.58
N ARG A 142 22.80 3.68 3.70
CA ARG A 142 23.36 2.30 3.85
C ARG A 142 24.22 2.18 5.08
#